data_f78872105c3b43bf2a070e8e2eed200f
#
_entry.id   f78872105c3b43bf2a070e8e2eed200f
#
_cell.length_a   1.000
_cell.length_b   1.000
_cell.length_c   1.000
_cell.angle_alpha   90.00
_cell.angle_beta   90.00
_cell.angle_gamma   90.00
#
_symmetry.space_group_name_H-M   'P 1'
#
loop_
_entity.id
_entity.type
_entity.pdbx_description
1 polymer ?
#
loop_
_entity_poly.entity_id
_entity_poly.type
_entity_poly.pdbx_seq_one_letter_code
_entity_poly.pdbx_strand_id
1 'polypeptide(L)'
;MKKFNVILIIVSILLIGEVASAASQYLVTESAPVYPGDTTYVYVPIKNMGFGNFMEDVSVKLMPKENTSANAVTILDDVDSLGTINDWGAQRTAKFRIYVNPDTIEGDYYFNVFITYKGQQTGNSNSQTTATHKLEDQILTIKGNPRIMIVNSTLDIVAPGSKNTATLTFKNTGTGTVQNAVVEITLANTNSVFSILGRGKQFSVGTLKAGDVAYITFDLAVDIAANPSSYHIPVKIIGQNNYSTDTSFDLVVAGITDFYISYVETLGSFSLNVANVGISDASAVAVSLPRQENASVTGSSTSMIGNLKPGDYTSAIFQITKPAGAGNTLEFEIQYTDTSGQRHKMTKFLNVELSPTGSQSRASTSSTNYTTWLLVIVIIIVLYWKREKITTFFQKPKGK
;
A
#
# COMPACT_ATOMS: atom_id res chain seq x y z
N MET A 1 39.09 9.59 13.76
CA MET A 1 39.48 10.82 13.04
C MET A 1 38.28 11.31 12.26
N LYS A 2 37.54 12.27 12.82
CA LYS A 2 36.36 12.89 12.17
C LYS A 2 36.87 13.86 11.11
N LYS A 3 36.51 13.61 9.85
CA LYS A 3 36.77 14.55 8.76
C LYS A 3 35.85 15.74 8.93
N PHE A 4 36.39 16.88 9.33
CA PHE A 4 35.72 18.18 9.22
C PHE A 4 35.61 18.52 7.72
N ASN A 5 34.39 18.49 7.19
CA ASN A 5 34.11 19.12 5.92
C ASN A 5 34.04 20.64 6.16
N VAL A 6 35.09 21.32 5.74
CA VAL A 6 35.11 22.78 5.69
C VAL A 6 34.17 23.17 4.52
N ILE A 7 32.94 23.53 4.85
CA ILE A 7 32.02 24.17 3.92
C ILE A 7 32.51 25.61 3.77
N LEU A 8 32.82 25.95 2.52
CA LEU A 8 33.25 27.30 2.11
C LEU A 8 32.09 28.28 2.43
N ILE A 9 32.22 29.01 3.53
CA ILE A 9 31.28 30.05 3.93
C ILE A 9 31.51 31.25 2.98
N ILE A 10 30.56 31.47 2.05
CA ILE A 10 30.50 32.73 1.32
C ILE A 10 29.98 33.78 2.29
N VAL A 11 30.88 34.51 2.89
CA VAL A 11 30.56 35.64 3.76
C VAL A 11 30.05 36.78 2.90
N SER A 12 28.74 36.97 2.89
CA SER A 12 28.12 38.17 2.30
C SER A 12 28.43 39.38 3.19
N ILE A 13 29.30 40.27 2.73
CA ILE A 13 29.67 41.51 3.42
C ILE A 13 28.57 42.51 3.20
N LEU A 14 27.96 42.97 4.29
CA LEU A 14 26.92 43.99 4.28
C LEU A 14 27.54 45.38 4.36
N LEU A 15 27.46 46.14 3.27
CA LEU A 15 27.84 47.52 3.20
C LEU A 15 26.75 48.41 3.77
N ILE A 16 26.97 49.02 4.92
CA ILE A 16 26.11 50.06 5.50
C ILE A 16 26.68 51.42 5.01
N GLY A 17 26.16 51.88 3.90
CA GLY A 17 26.49 53.17 3.29
C GLY A 17 26.24 53.15 1.80
N GLU A 18 25.15 53.77 1.38
CA GLU A 18 24.68 54.02 0.01
C GLU A 18 24.71 52.91 -1.02
N VAL A 19 23.51 52.43 -1.33
CA VAL A 19 23.09 51.72 -2.54
C VAL A 19 23.92 50.50 -2.92
N ALA A 20 23.63 49.37 -2.33
CA ALA A 20 23.89 48.10 -2.96
C ALA A 20 22.55 47.48 -3.36
N SER A 21 22.40 47.24 -4.66
CA SER A 21 21.38 46.35 -5.22
C SER A 21 21.29 45.09 -4.42
N ALA A 22 20.10 44.76 -3.92
CA ALA A 22 19.83 43.58 -3.08
C ALA A 22 20.12 42.28 -3.84
N ALA A 23 21.27 41.69 -3.65
CA ALA A 23 21.41 40.25 -3.81
C ALA A 23 20.70 39.60 -2.62
N SER A 24 19.74 38.74 -2.87
CA SER A 24 19.07 37.96 -1.84
C SER A 24 20.13 37.22 -1.01
N GLN A 25 20.14 37.48 0.30
CA GLN A 25 21.15 36.90 1.18
C GLN A 25 20.55 35.72 1.95
N TYR A 26 21.18 34.60 1.85
CA TYR A 26 20.83 33.43 2.66
C TYR A 26 21.29 33.61 4.10
N LEU A 27 20.41 33.34 5.04
CA LEU A 27 20.74 33.30 6.46
C LEU A 27 21.67 32.12 6.74
N VAL A 28 22.73 32.40 7.48
CA VAL A 28 23.68 31.37 7.91
C VAL A 28 23.13 30.68 9.15
N THR A 29 23.03 29.36 9.12
CA THR A 29 22.56 28.55 10.25
C THR A 29 23.69 27.74 10.86
N GLU A 30 23.57 27.39 12.15
CA GLU A 30 24.54 26.55 12.84
C GLU A 30 24.58 25.13 12.26
N SER A 31 23.41 24.62 11.88
CA SER A 31 23.23 23.35 11.17
C SER A 31 22.68 23.61 9.77
N ALA A 32 23.27 23.01 8.77
CA ALA A 32 22.76 23.04 7.40
C ALA A 32 22.81 21.62 6.82
N PRO A 33 21.74 21.09 6.23
CA PRO A 33 20.42 21.72 6.04
C PRO A 33 19.57 21.77 7.32
N VAL A 34 18.59 22.67 7.35
CA VAL A 34 17.60 22.84 8.44
C VAL A 34 16.33 22.08 8.05
N TYR A 35 15.75 21.34 8.99
CA TYR A 35 14.57 20.53 8.80
C TYR A 35 13.39 20.95 9.70
N PRO A 36 12.16 20.57 9.35
CA PRO A 36 11.00 20.69 10.25
C PRO A 36 11.23 19.99 11.57
N GLY A 37 10.91 20.67 12.66
CA GLY A 37 11.15 20.21 14.03
C GLY A 37 12.50 20.60 14.62
N ASP A 38 13.42 21.14 13.81
CA ASP A 38 14.73 21.55 14.29
C ASP A 38 14.67 22.82 15.15
N THR A 39 15.52 22.85 16.17
CA THR A 39 15.89 24.07 16.88
C THR A 39 17.34 24.38 16.54
N THR A 40 17.59 25.54 15.96
CA THR A 40 18.92 25.95 15.51
C THR A 40 19.16 27.43 15.74
N TYR A 41 20.37 27.88 15.49
CA TYR A 41 20.73 29.29 15.54
C TYR A 41 20.93 29.84 14.13
N VAL A 42 20.45 31.07 13.94
CA VAL A 42 20.67 31.88 12.76
C VAL A 42 21.68 32.95 13.12
N TYR A 43 22.67 33.16 12.26
CA TYR A 43 23.75 34.12 12.45
C TYR A 43 23.65 35.21 11.38
N VAL A 44 23.71 36.46 11.84
CA VAL A 44 23.68 37.66 10.98
C VAL A 44 24.95 38.47 11.27
N PRO A 45 25.94 38.47 10.38
CA PRO A 45 27.14 39.27 10.55
C PRO A 45 26.84 40.77 10.26
N ILE A 46 27.16 41.63 11.20
CA ILE A 46 27.01 43.09 11.10
C ILE A 46 28.39 43.70 11.04
N LYS A 47 28.65 44.47 10.00
CA LYS A 47 29.93 45.10 9.76
C LYS A 47 29.78 46.63 9.77
N ASN A 48 30.64 47.35 10.49
CA ASN A 48 30.69 48.80 10.48
C ASN A 48 31.42 49.29 9.21
N MET A 49 30.73 49.93 8.30
CA MET A 49 31.27 50.50 7.07
C MET A 49 31.20 52.03 7.05
N GLY A 50 30.83 52.67 8.13
CA GLY A 50 30.77 54.11 8.27
C GLY A 50 32.15 54.74 8.48
N PHE A 51 32.56 55.69 7.65
CA PHE A 51 33.86 56.37 7.79
C PHE A 51 33.95 57.17 9.11
N GLY A 52 34.87 56.80 9.97
CA GLY A 52 35.24 57.56 11.18
C GLY A 52 34.18 57.50 12.30
N ASN A 53 33.16 56.69 12.18
CA ASN A 53 32.06 56.62 13.12
C ASN A 53 32.00 55.26 13.78
N PHE A 54 31.74 55.26 15.08
CA PHE A 54 31.41 54.03 15.83
C PHE A 54 29.89 53.84 15.83
N MET A 55 29.47 52.60 15.92
CA MET A 55 28.10 52.22 16.16
C MET A 55 27.95 51.83 17.63
N GLU A 56 27.23 52.64 18.41
CA GLU A 56 26.95 52.36 19.82
C GLU A 56 25.58 51.75 20.00
N ASP A 57 25.43 50.97 21.07
CA ASP A 57 24.16 50.35 21.42
C ASP A 57 23.53 49.56 20.26
N VAL A 58 24.35 48.83 19.50
CA VAL A 58 23.87 48.09 18.35
C VAL A 58 22.93 46.97 18.81
N SER A 59 21.68 47.04 18.36
CA SER A 59 20.67 46.07 18.61
C SER A 59 20.17 45.54 17.25
N VAL A 60 20.10 44.21 17.12
CA VAL A 60 19.68 43.54 15.90
C VAL A 60 18.42 42.73 16.19
N LYS A 61 17.39 42.92 15.37
CA LYS A 61 16.11 42.23 15.50
C LYS A 61 15.80 41.44 14.23
N LEU A 62 15.48 40.16 14.40
CA LEU A 62 15.01 39.27 13.33
C LEU A 62 13.48 39.20 13.34
N MET A 63 12.84 39.40 12.19
CA MET A 63 11.39 39.30 12.07
C MET A 63 10.99 38.53 10.80
N PRO A 64 9.97 37.67 10.81
CA PRO A 64 9.43 37.08 9.58
C PRO A 64 8.85 38.18 8.70
N LYS A 65 9.07 38.11 7.40
CA LYS A 65 8.55 39.07 6.44
C LYS A 65 7.05 38.84 6.17
N GLU A 66 6.62 37.60 6.12
CA GLU A 66 5.28 37.18 5.74
C GLU A 66 4.68 36.23 6.77
N ASN A 67 3.35 36.09 6.73
CA ASN A 67 2.64 35.14 7.58
C ASN A 67 3.09 33.68 7.35
N THR A 68 3.45 33.33 6.11
CA THR A 68 4.00 32.01 5.76
C THR A 68 5.29 31.72 6.52
N SER A 69 6.22 32.68 6.58
CA SER A 69 7.45 32.59 7.35
C SER A 69 7.20 32.57 8.86
N ALA A 70 6.23 33.37 9.34
CA ALA A 70 5.84 33.38 10.75
C ALA A 70 5.18 32.07 11.20
N ASN A 71 4.43 31.41 10.32
CA ASN A 71 3.83 30.12 10.59
C ASN A 71 4.85 28.96 10.50
N ALA A 72 5.86 29.11 9.65
CA ALA A 72 6.89 28.10 9.45
C ALA A 72 7.95 28.09 10.54
N VAL A 73 8.32 29.27 11.05
CA VAL A 73 9.45 29.43 11.96
C VAL A 73 9.06 30.29 13.16
N THR A 74 9.21 29.75 14.33
CA THR A 74 9.07 30.47 15.58
C THR A 74 10.44 30.99 16.00
N ILE A 75 10.57 32.32 16.13
CA ILE A 75 11.78 32.96 16.64
C ILE A 75 11.69 32.98 18.16
N LEU A 76 12.61 32.27 18.81
CA LEU A 76 12.64 32.12 20.28
C LEU A 76 13.34 33.32 20.94
N ASP A 77 14.40 33.82 20.30
CA ASP A 77 15.15 34.99 20.72
C ASP A 77 15.18 35.94 19.50
N ASP A 78 14.34 36.97 19.48
CA ASP A 78 14.13 37.84 18.32
C ASP A 78 15.05 39.06 18.28
N VAL A 79 15.75 39.38 19.37
CA VAL A 79 16.66 40.52 19.52
C VAL A 79 17.99 40.10 20.10
N ASP A 80 19.08 40.52 19.46
CA ASP A 80 20.43 40.38 20.00
C ASP A 80 21.11 41.75 20.11
N SER A 81 21.82 41.97 21.25
CA SER A 81 22.54 43.22 21.53
C SER A 81 24.04 43.00 21.35
N LEU A 82 24.63 43.67 20.38
CA LEU A 82 26.02 43.55 20.01
C LEU A 82 26.92 44.57 20.73
N GLY A 83 26.32 45.52 21.45
CA GLY A 83 27.09 46.59 22.08
C GLY A 83 27.69 47.56 21.05
N THR A 84 28.92 48.02 21.30
CA THR A 84 29.60 48.96 20.42
C THR A 84 30.48 48.28 19.37
N ILE A 85 30.44 48.75 18.12
CA ILE A 85 31.33 48.36 17.02
C ILE A 85 32.15 49.59 16.61
N ASN A 86 33.38 49.65 17.11
CA ASN A 86 34.17 50.90 17.10
C ASN A 86 34.85 51.19 15.78
N ASP A 87 35.45 50.18 15.16
CA ASP A 87 36.37 50.42 14.04
C ASP A 87 35.72 50.23 12.69
N TRP A 88 36.16 51.01 11.72
CA TRP A 88 35.76 50.78 10.31
C TRP A 88 36.18 49.36 9.89
N GLY A 89 35.24 48.67 9.33
CA GLY A 89 35.42 47.28 8.91
C GLY A 89 35.30 46.25 10.04
N ALA A 90 35.19 46.67 11.31
CA ALA A 90 34.94 45.76 12.42
C ALA A 90 33.58 45.03 12.25
N GLN A 91 33.56 43.76 12.61
CA GLN A 91 32.37 42.90 12.46
C GLN A 91 32.00 42.27 13.79
N ARG A 92 30.70 42.21 14.09
CA ARG A 92 30.11 41.38 15.13
C ARG A 92 28.95 40.59 14.54
N THR A 93 28.64 39.43 15.13
CA THR A 93 27.61 38.54 14.61
C THR A 93 26.44 38.46 15.58
N ALA A 94 25.28 38.85 15.13
CA ALA A 94 24.05 38.65 15.88
C ALA A 94 23.60 37.19 15.75
N LYS A 95 23.03 36.66 16.85
CA LYS A 95 22.65 35.27 17.00
C LYS A 95 21.21 35.17 17.43
N PHE A 96 20.40 34.45 16.66
CA PHE A 96 18.97 34.26 16.91
C PHE A 96 18.67 32.79 17.05
N ARG A 97 17.96 32.42 18.09
CA ARG A 97 17.48 31.06 18.27
C ARG A 97 16.12 30.91 17.61
N ILE A 98 15.99 29.94 16.73
CA ILE A 98 14.75 29.65 16.00
C ILE A 98 14.32 28.21 16.19
N TYR A 99 13.02 27.97 16.07
CA TYR A 99 12.40 26.66 16.00
C TYR A 99 11.58 26.56 14.73
N VAL A 100 11.83 25.53 13.91
CA VAL A 100 11.07 25.25 12.69
C VAL A 100 9.88 24.35 13.04
N ASN A 101 8.69 24.79 12.71
CA ASN A 101 7.47 24.03 13.01
C ASN A 101 7.48 22.69 12.28
N PRO A 102 7.00 21.58 12.90
CA PRO A 102 7.11 20.23 12.35
C PRO A 102 6.39 20.03 11.01
N ASP A 103 5.33 20.80 10.75
CA ASP A 103 4.53 20.72 9.54
C ASP A 103 5.02 21.68 8.43
N THR A 104 6.18 22.31 8.62
CA THR A 104 6.75 23.25 7.65
C THR A 104 7.13 22.52 6.38
N ILE A 105 6.57 22.92 5.26
CA ILE A 105 6.88 22.39 3.93
C ILE A 105 8.26 22.91 3.49
N GLU A 106 9.01 22.12 2.74
CA GLU A 106 10.28 22.56 2.18
C GLU A 106 10.12 23.81 1.30
N GLY A 107 11.09 24.72 1.41
CA GLY A 107 11.08 25.96 0.65
C GLY A 107 11.94 27.04 1.26
N ASP A 108 11.87 28.19 0.62
CA ASP A 108 12.56 29.41 1.06
C ASP A 108 11.58 30.30 1.84
N TYR A 109 12.01 30.70 3.03
CA TYR A 109 11.25 31.53 3.96
C TYR A 109 11.97 32.86 4.16
N TYR A 110 11.24 33.96 4.11
CA TYR A 110 11.79 35.28 4.06
C TYR A 110 11.68 36.00 5.39
N PHE A 111 12.78 36.64 5.79
CA PHE A 111 12.90 37.40 7.03
C PHE A 111 13.44 38.80 6.77
N ASN A 112 13.11 39.72 7.64
CA ASN A 112 13.71 41.04 7.70
C ASN A 112 14.58 41.16 8.95
N VAL A 113 15.75 41.78 8.79
CA VAL A 113 16.64 42.08 9.90
C VAL A 113 16.67 43.58 10.11
N PHE A 114 16.35 44.04 11.29
CA PHE A 114 16.41 45.44 11.68
C PHE A 114 17.63 45.64 12.56
N ILE A 115 18.49 46.60 12.15
CA ILE A 115 19.72 46.96 12.87
C ILE A 115 19.52 48.37 13.38
N THR A 116 19.43 48.55 14.68
CA THR A 116 19.27 49.83 15.34
C THR A 116 20.54 50.15 16.11
N TYR A 117 21.07 51.33 15.95
CA TYR A 117 22.28 51.78 16.62
C TYR A 117 22.29 53.30 16.83
N LYS A 118 23.11 53.78 17.76
CA LYS A 118 23.42 55.20 17.88
C LYS A 118 24.73 55.46 17.14
N GLY A 119 24.70 56.46 16.26
CA GLY A 119 25.85 56.85 15.44
C GLY A 119 26.09 58.33 15.55
N GLN A 120 27.33 58.76 15.26
CA GLN A 120 27.67 60.19 15.22
C GLN A 120 27.23 60.76 13.87
N GLN A 121 26.55 61.92 13.90
CA GLN A 121 26.14 62.60 12.69
C GLN A 121 27.35 63.31 12.07
N THR A 122 27.57 63.11 10.76
CA THR A 122 28.67 63.73 10.03
C THR A 122 28.55 65.26 10.11
N GLY A 123 29.52 65.92 10.71
CA GLY A 123 29.62 67.39 10.80
C GLY A 123 29.28 68.01 12.16
N ASN A 124 28.82 67.26 13.15
CA ASN A 124 28.60 67.76 14.50
C ASN A 124 29.04 66.73 15.55
N SER A 125 30.19 66.97 16.15
CA SER A 125 30.89 66.02 17.02
C SER A 125 30.15 65.63 18.32
N ASN A 126 29.04 66.31 18.66
CA ASN A 126 28.33 66.08 19.91
C ASN A 126 26.88 65.63 19.75
N SER A 127 26.40 65.33 18.53
CA SER A 127 25.03 64.89 18.33
C SER A 127 25.01 63.39 17.92
N GLN A 128 24.54 62.57 18.84
CA GLN A 128 24.22 61.16 18.53
C GLN A 128 22.79 61.05 18.03
N THR A 129 22.61 60.35 16.93
CA THR A 129 21.28 60.07 16.39
C THR A 129 21.07 58.53 16.35
N THR A 130 19.86 58.12 16.65
CA THR A 130 19.47 56.70 16.47
C THR A 130 19.14 56.46 15.01
N ALA A 131 19.80 55.53 14.40
CA ALA A 131 19.54 55.06 13.04
C ALA A 131 19.03 53.63 13.05
N THR A 132 18.15 53.30 12.11
CA THR A 132 17.67 51.95 11.90
C THR A 132 17.86 51.58 10.43
N HIS A 133 18.58 50.52 10.18
CA HIS A 133 18.70 49.90 8.87
C HIS A 133 17.89 48.62 8.81
N LYS A 134 17.23 48.39 7.68
CA LYS A 134 16.42 47.23 7.39
C LYS A 134 17.08 46.43 6.27
N LEU A 135 17.40 45.16 6.55
CA LEU A 135 17.77 44.20 5.53
C LEU A 135 16.54 43.39 5.20
N GLU A 136 16.11 43.51 3.97
CA GLU A 136 14.94 42.80 3.48
C GLU A 136 15.32 41.49 2.82
N ASP A 137 14.36 40.60 2.74
CA ASP A 137 14.44 39.34 1.95
C ASP A 137 15.62 38.41 2.32
N GLN A 138 15.90 38.35 3.62
CA GLN A 138 16.84 37.37 4.11
C GLN A 138 16.21 35.97 4.04
N ILE A 139 16.86 35.03 3.37
CA ILE A 139 16.31 33.72 3.04
C ILE A 139 16.80 32.67 4.02
N LEU A 140 15.86 31.96 4.62
CA LEU A 140 16.10 30.70 5.32
C LEU A 140 15.53 29.55 4.45
N THR A 141 16.41 28.71 3.93
CA THR A 141 16.00 27.50 3.19
C THR A 141 15.78 26.36 4.16
N ILE A 142 14.57 25.82 4.15
CA ILE A 142 14.18 24.64 4.93
C ILE A 142 14.06 23.46 3.98
N LYS A 143 14.73 22.35 4.32
CA LYS A 143 14.61 21.07 3.62
C LYS A 143 13.49 20.26 4.27
N GLY A 144 12.67 19.63 3.43
CA GLY A 144 11.59 18.78 3.91
C GLY A 144 12.00 17.32 4.06
N ASN A 145 11.20 16.60 4.83
CA ASN A 145 11.26 15.14 4.95
C ASN A 145 10.11 14.52 4.17
N PRO A 146 10.34 13.96 2.99
CA PRO A 146 9.28 13.33 2.22
C PRO A 146 8.84 12.02 2.88
N ARG A 147 7.54 11.72 2.81
CA ARG A 147 6.96 10.46 3.29
C ARG A 147 5.82 10.04 2.36
N ILE A 148 6.07 9.08 1.48
CA ILE A 148 5.05 8.57 0.58
C ILE A 148 4.41 7.33 1.20
N MET A 149 3.08 7.30 1.18
CA MET A 149 2.26 6.19 1.70
C MET A 149 1.20 5.81 0.67
N ILE A 150 0.81 4.53 0.67
CA ILE A 150 -0.41 4.08 -0.01
C ILE A 150 -1.59 4.52 0.84
N VAL A 151 -2.52 5.28 0.25
CA VAL A 151 -3.71 5.78 0.95
C VAL A 151 -4.99 5.08 0.49
N ASN A 152 -4.95 4.42 -0.67
CA ASN A 152 -6.07 3.66 -1.18
C ASN A 152 -5.63 2.56 -2.15
N SER A 153 -6.35 1.45 -2.16
CA SER A 153 -6.31 0.39 -3.17
C SER A 153 -7.72 0.16 -3.69
N THR A 154 -7.88 -0.03 -5.01
CA THR A 154 -9.17 -0.38 -5.59
C THR A 154 -9.44 -1.88 -5.57
N LEU A 155 -8.47 -2.67 -5.18
CA LEU A 155 -8.54 -4.13 -5.18
C LEU A 155 -8.16 -4.66 -3.81
N ASP A 156 -9.14 -5.20 -3.09
CA ASP A 156 -8.96 -5.75 -1.76
C ASP A 156 -9.17 -7.28 -1.75
N ILE A 157 -10.07 -7.77 -2.61
CA ILE A 157 -10.45 -9.18 -2.68
C ILE A 157 -10.37 -9.66 -4.12
N VAL A 158 -9.76 -10.82 -4.34
CA VAL A 158 -9.62 -11.48 -5.64
C VAL A 158 -9.94 -12.97 -5.53
N ALA A 159 -10.33 -13.56 -6.66
CA ALA A 159 -10.52 -15.00 -6.76
C ALA A 159 -9.33 -15.69 -7.43
N PRO A 160 -8.99 -16.93 -7.10
CA PRO A 160 -8.03 -17.73 -7.85
C PRO A 160 -8.41 -17.83 -9.33
N GLY A 161 -7.42 -17.78 -10.21
CA GLY A 161 -7.61 -17.79 -11.67
C GLY A 161 -8.16 -16.49 -12.26
N SER A 162 -8.44 -15.47 -11.43
CA SER A 162 -9.00 -14.20 -11.90
C SER A 162 -7.92 -13.27 -12.48
N LYS A 163 -8.38 -12.34 -13.33
CA LYS A 163 -7.60 -11.20 -13.80
C LYS A 163 -8.33 -9.93 -13.40
N ASN A 164 -7.64 -9.04 -12.72
CA ASN A 164 -8.22 -7.83 -12.16
C ASN A 164 -7.32 -6.64 -12.46
N THR A 165 -7.92 -5.47 -12.64
CA THR A 165 -7.18 -4.22 -12.73
C THR A 165 -7.12 -3.57 -11.37
N ALA A 166 -5.92 -3.35 -10.84
CA ALA A 166 -5.67 -2.69 -9.57
C ALA A 166 -5.19 -1.26 -9.79
N THR A 167 -5.69 -0.33 -8.99
CA THR A 167 -5.17 1.04 -8.91
C THR A 167 -4.75 1.31 -7.47
N LEU A 168 -3.48 1.65 -7.28
CA LEU A 168 -2.95 2.11 -6.00
C LEU A 168 -2.82 3.63 -6.02
N THR A 169 -3.28 4.26 -4.97
CA THR A 169 -3.18 5.70 -4.76
C THR A 169 -2.10 5.99 -3.72
N PHE A 170 -1.12 6.78 -4.09
CA PHE A 170 -0.02 7.22 -3.23
C PHE A 170 -0.20 8.67 -2.87
N LYS A 171 0.14 9.04 -1.65
CA LYS A 171 0.16 10.43 -1.19
C LYS A 171 1.49 10.71 -0.48
N ASN A 172 2.09 11.84 -0.81
CA ASN A 172 3.20 12.36 -0.02
C ASN A 172 2.63 13.08 1.22
N THR A 173 2.70 12.41 2.37
CA THR A 173 2.24 12.94 3.67
C THR A 173 3.35 13.64 4.44
N GLY A 174 4.55 13.69 3.87
CA GLY A 174 5.69 14.38 4.46
C GLY A 174 5.75 15.85 4.07
N THR A 175 6.82 16.51 4.49
CA THR A 175 7.06 17.95 4.28
C THR A 175 8.01 18.23 3.12
N GLY A 176 8.68 17.20 2.57
CA GLY A 176 9.64 17.32 1.49
C GLY A 176 9.13 16.78 0.16
N THR A 177 9.86 17.06 -0.92
CA THR A 177 9.59 16.63 -2.29
C THR A 177 10.40 15.39 -2.65
N VAL A 178 9.77 14.41 -3.28
CA VAL A 178 10.47 13.30 -3.96
C VAL A 178 10.49 13.58 -5.44
N GLN A 179 11.70 13.70 -6.00
CA GLN A 179 11.89 13.89 -7.44
C GLN A 179 12.06 12.54 -8.14
N ASN A 180 11.46 12.41 -9.35
CA ASN A 180 11.54 11.21 -10.19
C ASN A 180 11.20 9.93 -9.44
N ALA A 181 10.09 9.97 -8.70
CA ALA A 181 9.64 8.83 -7.92
C ALA A 181 9.22 7.67 -8.84
N VAL A 182 9.71 6.48 -8.49
CA VAL A 182 9.39 5.20 -9.14
C VAL A 182 8.85 4.25 -8.08
N VAL A 183 7.72 3.66 -8.37
CA VAL A 183 7.09 2.64 -7.53
C VAL A 183 7.47 1.26 -8.07
N GLU A 184 8.01 0.40 -7.23
CA GLU A 184 8.34 -0.98 -7.54
C GLU A 184 7.49 -1.93 -6.70
N ILE A 185 6.72 -2.82 -7.36
CA ILE A 185 5.91 -3.83 -6.70
C ILE A 185 6.69 -5.14 -6.66
N THR A 186 6.91 -5.68 -5.46
CA THR A 186 7.67 -6.91 -5.25
C THR A 186 6.71 -8.08 -5.01
N LEU A 187 6.66 -9.02 -5.95
CA LEU A 187 5.84 -10.23 -5.85
C LEU A 187 6.65 -11.49 -5.43
N ALA A 188 7.93 -11.33 -5.11
CA ALA A 188 8.82 -12.47 -4.82
C ALA A 188 8.37 -13.33 -3.63
N ASN A 189 7.72 -12.73 -2.65
CA ASN A 189 7.26 -13.42 -1.43
C ASN A 189 5.85 -14.02 -1.55
N THR A 190 5.22 -13.93 -2.71
CA THR A 190 3.85 -14.43 -2.93
C THR A 190 3.82 -15.83 -3.54
N ASN A 191 4.94 -16.57 -3.54
CA ASN A 191 5.06 -17.92 -4.10
C ASN A 191 4.45 -18.07 -5.49
N SER A 192 4.63 -17.07 -6.36
CA SER A 192 4.07 -17.02 -7.72
C SER A 192 2.54 -16.97 -7.78
N VAL A 193 1.87 -16.70 -6.65
CA VAL A 193 0.40 -16.55 -6.61
C VAL A 193 -0.09 -15.41 -7.46
N PHE A 194 0.70 -14.33 -7.58
CA PHE A 194 0.34 -13.15 -8.35
C PHE A 194 1.33 -12.86 -9.46
N SER A 195 0.81 -12.35 -10.58
CA SER A 195 1.60 -11.88 -11.71
C SER A 195 1.07 -10.56 -12.23
N ILE A 196 1.95 -9.57 -12.44
CA ILE A 196 1.59 -8.32 -13.12
C ILE A 196 1.65 -8.56 -14.63
N LEU A 197 0.57 -8.25 -15.33
CA LEU A 197 0.43 -8.50 -16.75
C LEU A 197 0.89 -7.28 -17.58
N GLY A 198 1.57 -7.52 -18.70
CA GLY A 198 1.81 -6.57 -19.77
C GLY A 198 2.86 -5.49 -19.50
N ARG A 199 3.08 -5.06 -18.28
CA ARG A 199 4.06 -4.04 -17.88
C ARG A 199 5.07 -4.62 -16.90
N GLY A 200 6.22 -3.95 -16.78
CA GLY A 200 7.19 -4.28 -15.74
C GLY A 200 6.62 -4.02 -14.34
N LYS A 201 7.40 -4.39 -13.34
CA LYS A 201 7.05 -4.19 -11.91
C LYS A 201 7.35 -2.78 -11.41
N GLN A 202 7.84 -1.89 -12.28
CA GLN A 202 8.25 -0.53 -11.96
C GLN A 202 7.36 0.48 -12.69
N PHE A 203 6.88 1.49 -11.96
CA PHE A 203 5.98 2.52 -12.43
C PHE A 203 6.53 3.90 -12.07
N SER A 204 6.78 4.75 -13.08
CA SER A 204 7.17 6.13 -12.83
C SER A 204 5.95 6.97 -12.44
N VAL A 205 6.03 7.66 -11.32
CA VAL A 205 4.98 8.58 -10.83
C VAL A 205 5.42 10.05 -10.85
N GLY A 206 6.68 10.31 -11.26
CA GLY A 206 7.20 11.67 -11.41
C GLY A 206 7.60 12.33 -10.10
N THR A 207 7.45 13.64 -10.03
CA THR A 207 7.79 14.43 -8.83
C THR A 207 6.57 14.57 -7.94
N LEU A 208 6.73 14.27 -6.65
CA LEU A 208 5.70 14.37 -5.63
C LEU A 208 6.10 15.38 -4.55
N LYS A 209 5.51 16.55 -4.58
CA LYS A 209 5.65 17.57 -3.52
C LYS A 209 4.85 17.16 -2.28
N ALA A 210 5.08 17.84 -1.17
CA ALA A 210 4.27 17.68 0.03
C ALA A 210 2.78 17.84 -0.28
N GLY A 211 1.97 16.85 0.10
CA GLY A 211 0.53 16.79 -0.15
C GLY A 211 0.10 16.22 -1.49
N ASP A 212 1.00 16.07 -2.47
CA ASP A 212 0.69 15.54 -3.80
C ASP A 212 0.22 14.09 -3.76
N VAL A 213 -0.64 13.77 -4.73
CA VAL A 213 -1.21 12.43 -4.93
C VAL A 213 -0.83 11.90 -6.30
N ALA A 214 -0.46 10.63 -6.36
CA ALA A 214 -0.17 9.92 -7.60
C ALA A 214 -0.89 8.58 -7.66
N TYR A 215 -1.07 8.07 -8.88
CA TYR A 215 -1.78 6.81 -9.15
C TYR A 215 -0.92 5.91 -10.03
N ILE A 216 -0.95 4.63 -9.72
CA ILE A 216 -0.49 3.60 -10.65
C ILE A 216 -1.63 2.63 -10.89
N THR A 217 -1.78 2.18 -12.15
CA THR A 217 -2.77 1.19 -12.54
C THR A 217 -2.06 0.05 -13.24
N PHE A 218 -2.38 -1.19 -12.85
CA PHE A 218 -1.80 -2.40 -13.42
C PHE A 218 -2.79 -3.54 -13.40
N ASP A 219 -2.60 -4.48 -14.32
CA ASP A 219 -3.39 -5.70 -14.38
C ASP A 219 -2.68 -6.80 -13.58
N LEU A 220 -3.43 -7.41 -12.67
CA LEU A 220 -2.99 -8.47 -11.78
C LEU A 220 -3.69 -9.78 -12.15
N ALA A 221 -2.93 -10.81 -12.44
CA ALA A 221 -3.43 -12.18 -12.55
C ALA A 221 -3.16 -12.94 -11.27
N VAL A 222 -4.14 -13.72 -10.85
CA VAL A 222 -4.07 -14.62 -9.69
C VAL A 222 -3.95 -16.04 -10.20
N ASP A 223 -3.02 -16.83 -9.66
CA ASP A 223 -2.87 -18.23 -10.01
C ASP A 223 -4.14 -19.01 -9.66
N ILE A 224 -4.51 -19.97 -10.51
CA ILE A 224 -5.69 -20.81 -10.29
C ILE A 224 -5.54 -21.71 -9.06
N ALA A 225 -4.31 -22.07 -8.70
CA ALA A 225 -3.98 -22.85 -7.53
C ALA A 225 -3.67 -22.00 -6.29
N ALA A 226 -3.98 -20.67 -6.34
CA ALA A 226 -3.76 -19.78 -5.22
C ALA A 226 -4.57 -20.20 -3.99
N ASN A 227 -3.90 -20.41 -2.88
CA ASN A 227 -4.56 -20.74 -1.63
C ASN A 227 -5.34 -19.53 -1.10
N PRO A 228 -6.58 -19.71 -0.64
CA PRO A 228 -7.34 -18.68 0.05
C PRO A 228 -6.58 -18.19 1.30
N SER A 229 -6.17 -16.92 1.28
CA SER A 229 -5.39 -16.30 2.37
C SER A 229 -5.31 -14.79 2.16
N SER A 230 -4.86 -14.08 3.19
CA SER A 230 -4.40 -12.70 3.05
C SER A 230 -2.93 -12.68 2.66
N TYR A 231 -2.60 -11.91 1.65
CA TYR A 231 -1.26 -11.74 1.12
C TYR A 231 -0.81 -10.30 1.29
N HIS A 232 0.33 -10.13 1.92
CA HIS A 232 0.98 -8.85 2.10
C HIS A 232 1.93 -8.59 0.93
N ILE A 233 1.65 -7.55 0.13
CA ILE A 233 2.40 -7.23 -1.08
C ILE A 233 3.30 -6.03 -0.83
N PRO A 234 4.62 -6.23 -0.75
CA PRO A 234 5.58 -5.15 -0.56
C PRO A 234 5.66 -4.24 -1.78
N VAL A 235 5.70 -2.95 -1.51
CA VAL A 235 5.88 -1.90 -2.50
C VAL A 235 7.04 -1.03 -2.06
N LYS A 236 8.04 -0.88 -2.92
CA LYS A 236 9.18 0.00 -2.69
C LYS A 236 9.03 1.25 -3.54
N ILE A 237 9.27 2.40 -2.94
CA ILE A 237 9.24 3.68 -3.63
C ILE A 237 10.63 4.27 -3.58
N ILE A 238 11.20 4.54 -4.76
CA ILE A 238 12.55 5.04 -4.95
C ILE A 238 12.47 6.42 -5.60
N GLY A 239 13.33 7.33 -5.21
CA GLY A 239 13.44 8.66 -5.79
C GLY A 239 14.88 9.13 -5.89
N GLN A 240 15.09 10.35 -6.38
CA GLN A 240 16.41 10.98 -6.38
C GLN A 240 16.94 11.20 -4.95
N ASN A 241 18.25 11.52 -4.86
CA ASN A 241 18.96 11.77 -3.61
C ASN A 241 18.89 10.60 -2.59
N ASN A 242 18.94 9.35 -3.12
CA ASN A 242 18.88 8.12 -2.34
C ASN A 242 17.57 7.99 -1.51
N TYR A 243 16.51 8.68 -1.91
CA TYR A 243 15.22 8.45 -1.29
C TYR A 243 14.74 7.03 -1.55
N SER A 244 14.42 6.30 -0.51
CA SER A 244 13.82 4.98 -0.57
C SER A 244 12.92 4.79 0.64
N THR A 245 11.70 4.33 0.40
CA THR A 245 10.77 3.93 1.46
C THR A 245 10.05 2.66 1.05
N ASP A 246 9.78 1.81 2.02
CA ASP A 246 9.03 0.59 1.86
C ASP A 246 7.63 0.79 2.45
N THR A 247 6.64 0.32 1.73
CA THR A 247 5.23 0.28 2.12
C THR A 247 4.62 -1.01 1.60
N SER A 248 3.34 -1.23 1.82
CA SER A 248 2.68 -2.45 1.37
C SER A 248 1.19 -2.24 1.25
N PHE A 249 0.53 -3.14 0.56
CA PHE A 249 -0.92 -3.30 0.60
C PHE A 249 -1.28 -4.77 0.77
N ASP A 250 -2.44 -5.01 1.36
CA ASP A 250 -2.94 -6.36 1.58
C ASP A 250 -3.95 -6.72 0.49
N LEU A 251 -3.89 -7.98 0.06
CA LEU A 251 -4.81 -8.54 -0.93
C LEU A 251 -5.31 -9.90 -0.43
N VAL A 252 -6.62 -10.03 -0.31
CA VAL A 252 -7.25 -11.27 0.12
C VAL A 252 -7.61 -12.12 -1.09
N VAL A 253 -7.04 -13.32 -1.20
CA VAL A 253 -7.53 -14.33 -2.12
C VAL A 253 -8.70 -15.02 -1.45
N ALA A 254 -9.92 -14.73 -1.95
CA ALA A 254 -11.14 -15.36 -1.48
C ALA A 254 -11.35 -16.68 -2.22
N GLY A 255 -11.54 -17.72 -1.48
CA GLY A 255 -11.89 -18.99 -2.07
C GLY A 255 -13.33 -19.03 -2.58
N ILE A 256 -13.54 -19.77 -3.64
CA ILE A 256 -14.88 -20.07 -4.18
C ILE A 256 -15.26 -21.46 -3.72
N THR A 257 -16.36 -21.58 -3.00
CA THR A 257 -17.01 -22.84 -2.68
C THR A 257 -18.13 -23.08 -3.68
N ASP A 258 -18.11 -24.23 -4.36
CA ASP A 258 -19.19 -24.67 -5.22
C ASP A 258 -19.45 -26.17 -5.02
N PHE A 259 -20.68 -26.59 -5.22
CA PHE A 259 -21.08 -27.96 -5.04
C PHE A 259 -21.65 -28.53 -6.33
N TYR A 260 -21.19 -29.71 -6.69
CA TYR A 260 -21.81 -30.57 -7.67
C TYR A 260 -22.68 -31.60 -6.95
N ILE A 261 -23.91 -31.80 -7.43
CA ILE A 261 -24.83 -32.79 -6.86
C ILE A 261 -25.20 -33.85 -7.91
N SER A 262 -25.29 -35.08 -7.46
CA SER A 262 -25.81 -36.21 -8.23
C SER A 262 -26.59 -37.13 -7.29
N TYR A 263 -27.35 -38.08 -7.83
CA TYR A 263 -28.14 -38.98 -7.00
C TYR A 263 -27.96 -40.46 -7.40
N VAL A 264 -28.24 -41.29 -6.43
CA VAL A 264 -28.43 -42.74 -6.63
C VAL A 264 -29.72 -43.13 -5.92
N GLU A 265 -30.62 -43.76 -6.64
CA GLU A 265 -31.84 -44.37 -6.07
C GLU A 265 -31.59 -45.81 -5.75
N THR A 266 -31.97 -46.19 -4.54
CA THR A 266 -31.99 -47.59 -4.07
C THR A 266 -33.38 -47.84 -3.50
N LEU A 267 -33.87 -49.09 -3.57
CA LEU A 267 -35.18 -49.46 -3.06
C LEU A 267 -35.46 -48.86 -1.66
N GLY A 268 -36.34 -47.85 -1.60
CA GLY A 268 -36.76 -47.17 -0.38
C GLY A 268 -35.85 -46.05 0.16
N SER A 269 -34.75 -45.71 -0.53
CA SER A 269 -33.91 -44.59 -0.15
C SER A 269 -33.35 -43.84 -1.36
N PHE A 270 -33.26 -42.53 -1.22
CA PHE A 270 -32.66 -41.60 -2.16
C PHE A 270 -31.35 -41.09 -1.56
N SER A 271 -30.26 -41.37 -2.22
CA SER A 271 -28.92 -40.93 -1.81
C SER A 271 -28.47 -39.80 -2.72
N LEU A 272 -28.38 -38.59 -2.16
CA LEU A 272 -27.84 -37.40 -2.85
C LEU A 272 -26.33 -37.33 -2.59
N ASN A 273 -25.54 -37.47 -3.61
CA ASN A 273 -24.10 -37.25 -3.53
C ASN A 273 -23.82 -35.75 -3.69
N VAL A 274 -23.00 -35.22 -2.81
CA VAL A 274 -22.61 -33.82 -2.80
C VAL A 274 -21.10 -33.76 -2.80
N ALA A 275 -20.53 -33.16 -3.83
CA ALA A 275 -19.08 -32.96 -3.98
C ALA A 275 -18.75 -31.49 -3.92
N ASN A 276 -17.74 -31.10 -3.16
CA ASN A 276 -17.18 -29.78 -3.22
C ASN A 276 -16.26 -29.69 -4.44
N VAL A 277 -16.74 -29.03 -5.51
CA VAL A 277 -16.00 -28.77 -6.75
C VAL A 277 -15.35 -27.40 -6.75
N GLY A 278 -15.52 -26.64 -5.68
CA GLY A 278 -14.84 -25.36 -5.45
C GLY A 278 -13.38 -25.55 -5.05
N ILE A 279 -12.75 -24.46 -4.70
CA ILE A 279 -11.33 -24.38 -4.30
C ILE A 279 -11.16 -24.04 -2.82
N SER A 280 -12.26 -23.84 -2.10
CA SER A 280 -12.27 -23.56 -0.66
C SER A 280 -12.94 -24.65 0.14
N ASP A 281 -12.49 -24.82 1.37
CA ASP A 281 -13.13 -25.68 2.35
C ASP A 281 -14.55 -25.20 2.64
N ALA A 282 -15.48 -26.12 2.74
CA ALA A 282 -16.83 -25.89 3.23
C ALA A 282 -16.99 -26.57 4.59
N SER A 283 -17.26 -25.81 5.63
CA SER A 283 -17.46 -26.32 6.99
C SER A 283 -18.95 -26.41 7.33
N ALA A 284 -19.29 -27.35 8.19
CA ALA A 284 -20.66 -27.58 8.69
C ALA A 284 -21.71 -27.59 7.55
N VAL A 285 -21.38 -28.35 6.48
CA VAL A 285 -22.26 -28.50 5.33
C VAL A 285 -23.50 -29.27 5.71
N ALA A 286 -24.67 -28.69 5.40
CA ALA A 286 -25.97 -29.31 5.58
C ALA A 286 -26.74 -29.25 4.26
N VAL A 287 -27.39 -30.32 3.91
CA VAL A 287 -28.27 -30.39 2.74
C VAL A 287 -29.69 -30.55 3.18
N SER A 288 -30.58 -29.77 2.64
CA SER A 288 -32.01 -29.87 2.88
C SER A 288 -32.81 -29.99 1.57
N LEU A 289 -33.87 -30.74 1.63
CA LEU A 289 -34.90 -30.77 0.62
C LEU A 289 -36.07 -29.92 1.11
N PRO A 290 -36.21 -28.67 0.63
CA PRO A 290 -37.31 -27.82 1.04
C PRO A 290 -38.64 -28.40 0.59
N ARG A 291 -39.72 -27.98 1.24
CA ARG A 291 -41.07 -28.40 0.86
C ARG A 291 -41.35 -27.93 -0.57
N GLN A 292 -41.69 -28.87 -1.43
CA GLN A 292 -41.94 -28.63 -2.84
C GLN A 292 -43.06 -29.53 -3.35
N GLU A 293 -43.71 -29.12 -4.45
CA GLU A 293 -44.85 -29.86 -5.02
C GLU A 293 -44.42 -31.18 -5.65
N ASN A 294 -43.17 -31.26 -6.14
CA ASN A 294 -42.66 -32.39 -6.90
C ASN A 294 -42.18 -33.56 -6.03
N ALA A 295 -42.02 -33.34 -4.70
CA ALA A 295 -41.58 -34.38 -3.79
C ALA A 295 -41.99 -34.10 -2.34
N SER A 296 -42.25 -35.17 -1.60
CA SER A 296 -42.39 -35.16 -0.15
C SER A 296 -41.32 -36.01 0.50
N VAL A 297 -40.83 -35.55 1.67
CA VAL A 297 -39.83 -36.29 2.45
C VAL A 297 -40.51 -36.94 3.65
N THR A 298 -40.22 -38.22 3.86
CA THR A 298 -40.61 -38.93 5.08
C THR A 298 -39.43 -38.88 6.03
N GLY A 299 -39.64 -38.35 7.24
CA GLY A 299 -38.59 -38.19 8.24
C GLY A 299 -37.90 -36.83 8.15
N SER A 300 -36.59 -36.74 8.31
CA SER A 300 -35.85 -35.50 8.28
C SER A 300 -35.65 -34.98 6.84
N SER A 301 -36.04 -33.73 6.61
CA SER A 301 -35.78 -33.02 5.35
C SER A 301 -34.38 -32.42 5.27
N THR A 302 -33.58 -32.54 6.33
CA THR A 302 -32.21 -32.01 6.40
C THR A 302 -31.23 -33.10 6.84
N SER A 303 -30.11 -33.18 6.13
CA SER A 303 -28.99 -34.07 6.47
C SER A 303 -27.72 -33.24 6.68
N MET A 304 -27.08 -33.44 7.83
CA MET A 304 -25.76 -32.85 8.11
C MET A 304 -24.69 -33.72 7.52
N ILE A 305 -23.85 -33.15 6.66
CA ILE A 305 -22.76 -33.90 6.01
C ILE A 305 -21.40 -33.60 6.63
N GLY A 306 -21.23 -32.49 7.35
CA GLY A 306 -19.97 -32.13 7.99
C GLY A 306 -19.10 -31.24 7.13
N ASN A 307 -17.79 -31.44 7.15
CA ASN A 307 -16.84 -30.62 6.42
C ASN A 307 -16.44 -31.30 5.09
N LEU A 308 -16.39 -30.53 4.01
CA LEU A 308 -15.95 -30.97 2.69
C LEU A 308 -14.82 -30.07 2.20
N LYS A 309 -13.64 -30.64 2.03
CA LYS A 309 -12.52 -29.99 1.36
C LYS A 309 -12.73 -29.97 -0.14
N PRO A 310 -11.98 -29.14 -0.90
CA PRO A 310 -11.94 -29.22 -2.36
C PRO A 310 -11.69 -30.64 -2.84
N GLY A 311 -12.56 -31.16 -3.70
CA GLY A 311 -12.51 -32.53 -4.22
C GLY A 311 -13.14 -33.59 -3.33
N ASP A 312 -13.49 -33.29 -2.09
CA ASP A 312 -14.20 -34.24 -1.23
C ASP A 312 -15.66 -34.38 -1.66
N TYR A 313 -16.20 -35.56 -1.45
CA TYR A 313 -17.63 -35.82 -1.66
C TYR A 313 -18.18 -36.71 -0.55
N THR A 314 -19.49 -36.61 -0.34
CA THR A 314 -20.23 -37.43 0.59
C THR A 314 -21.68 -37.58 0.16
N SER A 315 -22.47 -38.42 0.85
CA SER A 315 -23.84 -38.68 0.49
C SER A 315 -24.79 -38.28 1.63
N ALA A 316 -25.86 -37.60 1.28
CA ALA A 316 -27.00 -37.33 2.13
C ALA A 316 -28.15 -38.26 1.77
N ILE A 317 -28.71 -38.99 2.74
CA ILE A 317 -29.76 -39.97 2.48
C ILE A 317 -31.11 -39.40 2.89
N PHE A 318 -32.08 -39.49 1.97
CA PHE A 318 -33.45 -39.02 2.17
C PHE A 318 -34.44 -40.12 1.82
N GLN A 319 -35.58 -40.15 2.47
CA GLN A 319 -36.71 -40.95 2.04
C GLN A 319 -37.70 -40.02 1.28
N ILE A 320 -37.64 -40.10 -0.04
CA ILE A 320 -38.41 -39.22 -0.92
C ILE A 320 -39.56 -40.01 -1.56
N THR A 321 -40.74 -39.41 -1.53
CA THR A 321 -41.91 -39.92 -2.28
C THR A 321 -42.31 -38.87 -3.28
N LYS A 322 -42.46 -39.29 -4.55
CA LYS A 322 -42.86 -38.45 -5.65
C LYS A 322 -44.36 -38.68 -5.93
N PRO A 323 -45.20 -37.60 -5.96
CA PRO A 323 -46.60 -37.71 -6.41
C PRO A 323 -46.68 -38.13 -7.87
N ALA A 324 -47.70 -38.89 -8.20
CA ALA A 324 -47.94 -39.26 -9.61
C ALA A 324 -48.19 -38.01 -10.49
N GLY A 325 -47.50 -37.93 -11.61
CA GLY A 325 -47.57 -36.75 -12.51
C GLY A 325 -46.77 -35.53 -12.08
N ALA A 326 -46.04 -35.58 -10.98
CA ALA A 326 -45.18 -34.50 -10.54
C ALA A 326 -43.94 -34.34 -11.47
N GLY A 327 -43.43 -33.14 -11.58
CA GLY A 327 -42.24 -32.82 -12.36
C GLY A 327 -41.00 -33.57 -11.88
N ASN A 328 -40.00 -33.70 -12.74
CA ASN A 328 -38.77 -34.44 -12.44
C ASN A 328 -37.70 -33.60 -11.73
N THR A 329 -37.83 -32.29 -11.71
CA THR A 329 -36.82 -31.40 -11.12
C THR A 329 -37.05 -31.23 -9.63
N LEU A 330 -36.07 -31.58 -8.82
CA LEU A 330 -36.06 -31.33 -7.39
C LEU A 330 -35.08 -30.22 -7.03
N GLU A 331 -35.52 -29.39 -6.09
CA GLU A 331 -34.72 -28.32 -5.52
C GLU A 331 -34.04 -28.81 -4.23
N PHE A 332 -32.74 -28.63 -4.13
CA PHE A 332 -31.96 -28.89 -2.93
C PHE A 332 -31.29 -27.61 -2.46
N GLU A 333 -31.30 -27.40 -1.16
CA GLU A 333 -30.64 -26.29 -0.50
C GLU A 333 -29.42 -26.81 0.25
N ILE A 334 -28.24 -26.24 -0.08
CA ILE A 334 -26.99 -26.55 0.58
C ILE A 334 -26.58 -25.35 1.41
N GLN A 335 -26.43 -25.55 2.70
CA GLN A 335 -25.93 -24.53 3.62
C GLN A 335 -24.53 -24.94 4.09
N TYR A 336 -23.60 -23.98 4.13
CA TYR A 336 -22.22 -24.20 4.57
C TYR A 336 -21.64 -22.95 5.19
N THR A 337 -20.57 -23.12 5.94
CA THR A 337 -19.76 -22.01 6.47
C THR A 337 -18.45 -21.98 5.67
N ASP A 338 -18.10 -20.82 5.12
CA ASP A 338 -16.87 -20.62 4.38
C ASP A 338 -15.64 -20.45 5.29
N THR A 339 -14.46 -20.26 4.68
CA THR A 339 -13.20 -20.07 5.41
C THR A 339 -13.13 -18.74 6.17
N SER A 340 -14.02 -17.78 5.87
CA SER A 340 -14.15 -16.51 6.61
C SER A 340 -15.09 -16.63 7.82
N GLY A 341 -15.74 -17.78 8.01
CA GLY A 341 -16.71 -18.03 9.07
C GLY A 341 -18.12 -17.55 8.73
N GLN A 342 -18.37 -17.11 7.50
CA GLN A 342 -19.71 -16.69 7.06
C GLN A 342 -20.54 -17.91 6.61
N ARG A 343 -21.82 -17.88 7.00
CA ARG A 343 -22.79 -18.90 6.60
C ARG A 343 -23.41 -18.53 5.27
N HIS A 344 -23.34 -19.44 4.32
CA HIS A 344 -23.90 -19.33 2.97
C HIS A 344 -25.00 -20.33 2.73
N LYS A 345 -25.87 -19.99 1.79
CA LYS A 345 -26.96 -20.82 1.30
C LYS A 345 -26.91 -20.87 -0.22
N MET A 346 -26.89 -22.06 -0.77
CA MET A 346 -26.84 -22.29 -2.22
C MET A 346 -27.99 -23.22 -2.61
N THR A 347 -28.73 -22.86 -3.67
CA THR A 347 -29.78 -23.69 -4.24
C THR A 347 -29.25 -24.41 -5.46
N LYS A 348 -29.49 -25.72 -5.54
CA LYS A 348 -29.17 -26.58 -6.67
C LYS A 348 -30.41 -27.32 -7.14
N PHE A 349 -30.54 -27.43 -8.45
CA PHE A 349 -31.63 -28.17 -9.08
C PHE A 349 -31.10 -29.48 -9.68
N LEU A 350 -31.84 -30.55 -9.45
CA LEU A 350 -31.48 -31.88 -9.93
C LEU A 350 -32.68 -32.52 -10.64
N ASN A 351 -32.44 -33.01 -11.83
CA ASN A 351 -33.47 -33.77 -12.55
C ASN A 351 -33.42 -35.22 -12.05
N VAL A 352 -34.54 -35.69 -11.48
CA VAL A 352 -34.61 -36.95 -10.77
C VAL A 352 -35.74 -37.79 -11.37
N GLU A 353 -35.38 -38.95 -11.91
CA GLU A 353 -36.34 -39.92 -12.40
C GLU A 353 -36.51 -40.98 -11.30
N LEU A 354 -37.45 -40.76 -10.38
CA LEU A 354 -37.79 -41.72 -9.36
C LEU A 354 -38.73 -42.80 -9.95
N SER A 355 -38.41 -44.04 -9.66
CA SER A 355 -39.27 -45.15 -10.00
C SER A 355 -40.56 -45.09 -9.20
N PRO A 356 -41.75 -45.16 -9.82
CA PRO A 356 -43.01 -45.07 -9.09
C PRO A 356 -43.11 -46.23 -8.09
N THR A 357 -43.33 -45.88 -6.81
CA THR A 357 -43.50 -46.82 -5.72
C THR A 357 -44.81 -47.63 -5.98
N GLY A 358 -44.71 -48.78 -6.58
CA GLY A 358 -45.90 -49.64 -6.76
C GLY A 358 -45.87 -50.63 -7.93
N SER A 359 -44.90 -50.61 -8.82
CA SER A 359 -44.76 -51.65 -9.83
C SER A 359 -43.56 -52.54 -9.52
N GLN A 360 -43.86 -53.74 -9.00
CA GLN A 360 -42.94 -54.84 -9.13
C GLN A 360 -42.75 -55.18 -10.61
N SER A 361 -41.94 -54.44 -11.33
CA SER A 361 -41.45 -54.88 -12.60
C SER A 361 -40.36 -55.92 -12.38
N ARG A 362 -40.74 -57.14 -12.75
CA ARG A 362 -39.78 -58.24 -12.93
C ARG A 362 -38.51 -57.70 -13.59
N ALA A 363 -37.42 -57.79 -12.87
CA ALA A 363 -36.11 -57.47 -13.41
C ALA A 363 -35.88 -58.26 -14.68
N SER A 364 -35.91 -57.62 -15.82
CA SER A 364 -35.24 -58.11 -17.02
C SER A 364 -33.74 -57.93 -16.73
N THR A 365 -33.09 -59.05 -16.45
CA THR A 365 -31.63 -59.14 -16.34
C THR A 365 -31.01 -58.73 -17.67
N SER A 366 -30.79 -57.45 -17.88
CA SER A 366 -29.78 -57.02 -18.82
C SER A 366 -28.42 -57.27 -18.16
N SER A 367 -27.74 -58.33 -18.58
CA SER A 367 -26.39 -58.67 -18.14
C SER A 367 -25.46 -57.48 -18.51
N THR A 368 -25.35 -56.58 -17.61
CA THR A 368 -24.29 -55.55 -17.68
C THR A 368 -22.98 -56.29 -17.50
N ASN A 369 -22.24 -56.44 -18.59
CA ASN A 369 -20.96 -57.17 -18.61
C ASN A 369 -19.96 -56.51 -17.67
N TYR A 370 -19.95 -56.89 -16.40
CA TYR A 370 -18.91 -56.55 -15.43
C TYR A 370 -17.50 -56.92 -15.92
N THR A 371 -17.42 -57.86 -16.88
CA THR A 371 -16.17 -58.27 -17.52
C THR A 371 -15.48 -57.13 -18.29
N THR A 372 -16.22 -56.20 -18.89
CA THR A 372 -15.63 -55.04 -19.59
C THR A 372 -15.03 -54.02 -18.64
N TRP A 373 -15.66 -53.78 -17.51
CA TRP A 373 -15.11 -52.86 -16.48
C TRP A 373 -13.91 -53.45 -15.76
N LEU A 374 -13.92 -54.79 -15.50
CA LEU A 374 -12.76 -55.49 -14.97
C LEU A 374 -11.58 -55.45 -15.95
N LEU A 375 -11.82 -55.59 -17.24
CA LEU A 375 -10.78 -55.43 -18.27
C LEU A 375 -10.19 -54.02 -18.30
N VAL A 376 -11.01 -52.97 -18.18
CA VAL A 376 -10.54 -51.56 -18.13
C VAL A 376 -9.69 -51.32 -16.88
N ILE A 377 -10.12 -51.85 -15.72
CA ILE A 377 -9.36 -51.71 -14.47
C ILE A 377 -8.03 -52.49 -14.59
N VAL A 378 -8.02 -53.67 -15.17
CA VAL A 378 -6.78 -54.47 -15.39
C VAL A 378 -5.86 -53.72 -16.36
N ILE A 379 -6.37 -53.10 -17.42
CA ILE A 379 -5.57 -52.30 -18.36
C ILE A 379 -4.96 -51.11 -17.64
N ILE A 380 -5.71 -50.39 -16.79
CA ILE A 380 -5.21 -49.26 -16.01
C ILE A 380 -4.12 -49.73 -15.04
N ILE A 381 -4.30 -50.81 -14.35
CA ILE A 381 -3.28 -51.43 -13.45
C ILE A 381 -2.04 -51.83 -14.23
N VAL A 382 -2.18 -52.44 -15.39
CA VAL A 382 -1.05 -52.83 -16.24
C VAL A 382 -0.31 -51.61 -16.79
N LEU A 383 -1.03 -50.56 -17.17
CA LEU A 383 -0.44 -49.30 -17.60
C LEU A 383 0.27 -48.57 -16.45
N TYR A 384 -0.28 -48.63 -15.23
CA TYR A 384 0.35 -48.11 -14.04
C TYR A 384 1.65 -48.86 -13.67
N TRP A 385 1.64 -50.19 -13.76
CA TRP A 385 2.84 -51.02 -13.53
C TRP A 385 3.88 -50.90 -14.64
N LYS A 386 3.48 -50.63 -15.89
CA LYS A 386 4.41 -50.42 -16.99
C LYS A 386 4.98 -48.98 -17.04
N ARG A 387 4.46 -48.08 -16.25
CA ARG A 387 4.91 -46.69 -16.24
C ARG A 387 6.42 -46.54 -15.94
N GLU A 388 6.96 -47.42 -15.08
CA GLU A 388 8.39 -47.41 -14.79
C GLU A 388 9.27 -48.00 -15.94
N LYS A 389 8.71 -48.76 -16.84
CA LYS A 389 9.47 -49.33 -17.95
C LYS A 389 9.41 -48.51 -19.25
N ILE A 390 8.46 -47.58 -19.35
CA ILE A 390 8.31 -46.71 -20.53
C ILE A 390 9.29 -45.53 -20.48
N THR A 391 9.71 -45.12 -19.32
CA THR A 391 10.67 -44.00 -19.16
C THR A 391 12.11 -44.37 -19.56
N THR A 392 12.43 -45.66 -19.67
CA THR A 392 13.76 -46.13 -20.07
C THR A 392 13.96 -46.28 -21.58
N PHE A 393 12.88 -46.15 -22.38
CA PHE A 393 12.98 -46.33 -23.85
C PHE A 393 13.26 -45.05 -24.65
N PHE A 394 13.24 -43.90 -23.99
CA PHE A 394 13.50 -42.61 -24.64
C PHE A 394 14.87 -41.98 -24.34
N GLN A 395 15.79 -42.69 -23.69
CA GLN A 395 17.18 -42.26 -23.62
C GLN A 395 17.99 -42.88 -24.77
N LYS A 396 18.07 -42.14 -25.85
CA LYS A 396 19.00 -42.41 -26.95
C LYS A 396 20.43 -42.08 -26.49
N PRO A 397 21.41 -42.99 -26.60
CA PRO A 397 22.79 -42.66 -26.28
C PRO A 397 23.36 -41.78 -27.37
N LYS A 398 23.91 -40.60 -26.99
CA LYS A 398 24.87 -39.88 -27.84
C LYS A 398 26.18 -40.64 -27.83
N GLY A 399 26.46 -41.33 -28.91
CA GLY A 399 27.77 -41.87 -29.23
C GLY A 399 28.50 -40.95 -30.17
N LYS A 400 29.76 -40.68 -29.80
CA LYS A 400 30.92 -40.17 -30.56
C LYS A 400 30.76 -38.94 -31.39
#